data_c60f14676fff8f71aeef25f4fb5edbec
#
_entry.id   c60f14676fff8f71aeef25f4fb5edbec
#
_cell.length_a   1.000
_cell.length_b   1.000
_cell.length_c   1.000
_cell.angle_alpha   90.00
_cell.angle_beta   90.00
_cell.angle_gamma   90.00
#
_symmetry.space_group_name_H-M   'P 1'
#
loop_
_entity.id
_entity.type
_entity.pdbx_description
1 polymer ?
#
loop_
_entity_poly.entity_id
_entity_poly.type
_entity_poly.pdbx_seq_one_letter_code
_entity_poly.pdbx_strand_id
1 'polypeptide(L)'
;DEYEAIGRVVRLIREIRPQVVVTHDETGGYFHPDHIFCWRITTPAFHAAADPAQYPDIGPAPYQPQRLYYTAFPNTWVKFFTLLMRLRGQDPTRSGRNKDIDFTRLGLPNSKIHARIDYRQYWAVKEAASAKHSSQGGGTSRSRMLPVWLQKQIMARDTFLRAYPPVPDGYRETDLIAGV
;
A
#
# COMPACT_ATOMS: atom_id res chain seq x y z
N ASP A 1 10.16 -8.00 19.61
CA ASP A 1 11.06 -6.85 19.66
C ASP A 1 11.11 -6.17 18.28
N GLU A 2 10.88 -4.86 18.23
CA GLU A 2 10.86 -4.09 16.99
C GLU A 2 12.25 -4.01 16.33
N TYR A 3 13.31 -3.88 17.13
CA TYR A 3 14.69 -3.86 16.63
C TYR A 3 15.04 -5.16 15.90
N GLU A 4 14.67 -6.30 16.45
CA GLU A 4 14.86 -7.59 15.81
C GLU A 4 14.04 -7.71 14.50
N ALA A 5 12.80 -7.23 14.50
CA ALA A 5 11.95 -7.25 13.31
C ALA A 5 12.52 -6.37 12.18
N ILE A 6 13.04 -5.18 12.50
CA ILE A 6 13.76 -4.32 11.55
C ILE A 6 14.98 -5.06 11.00
N GLY A 7 15.78 -5.69 11.86
CA GLY A 7 16.97 -6.45 11.46
C GLY A 7 16.66 -7.60 10.49
N ARG A 8 15.53 -8.30 10.68
CA ARG A 8 15.05 -9.32 9.73
C ARG A 8 14.73 -8.73 8.35
N VAL A 9 14.11 -7.55 8.29
CA VAL A 9 13.83 -6.85 7.02
C VAL A 9 15.12 -6.34 6.40
N VAL A 10 16.06 -5.80 7.18
CA VAL A 10 17.42 -5.42 6.70
C VAL A 10 18.10 -6.60 6.03
N ARG A 11 18.08 -7.78 6.67
CA ARG A 11 18.63 -9.01 6.09
C ARG A 11 18.01 -9.31 4.73
N LEU A 12 16.68 -9.33 4.65
CA LEU A 12 15.97 -9.61 3.39
C LEU A 12 16.34 -8.62 2.30
N ILE A 13 16.42 -7.31 2.61
CA ILE A 13 16.81 -6.29 1.63
C ILE A 13 18.24 -6.53 1.14
N ARG A 14 19.19 -6.83 2.02
CA ARG A 14 20.59 -7.09 1.67
C ARG A 14 20.76 -8.40 0.86
N GLU A 15 19.98 -9.43 1.17
CA GLU A 15 20.00 -10.73 0.46
C GLU A 15 19.35 -10.63 -0.93
N ILE A 16 18.16 -10.06 -1.02
CA ILE A 16 17.35 -10.01 -2.24
C ILE A 16 17.84 -8.89 -3.18
N ARG A 17 18.38 -7.80 -2.62
CA ARG A 17 18.82 -6.58 -3.34
C ARG A 17 17.73 -6.01 -4.25
N PRO A 18 16.51 -5.77 -3.75
CA PRO A 18 15.41 -5.30 -4.58
C PRO A 18 15.66 -3.85 -5.03
N GLN A 19 15.31 -3.51 -6.27
CA GLN A 19 15.36 -2.14 -6.77
C GLN A 19 14.28 -1.29 -6.11
N VAL A 20 13.12 -1.88 -5.85
CA VAL A 20 11.93 -1.21 -5.32
C VAL A 20 11.43 -1.95 -4.09
N VAL A 21 11.11 -1.21 -3.04
CA VAL A 21 10.41 -1.70 -1.85
C VAL A 21 9.05 -1.04 -1.76
N VAL A 22 8.03 -1.84 -1.48
CA VAL A 22 6.65 -1.37 -1.28
C VAL A 22 6.17 -1.80 0.09
N THR A 23 5.59 -0.87 0.85
CA THR A 23 4.99 -1.14 2.16
C THR A 23 3.74 -0.28 2.38
N HIS A 24 3.15 -0.34 3.56
CA HIS A 24 2.08 0.57 3.96
C HIS A 24 2.64 1.95 4.33
N ASP A 25 1.74 2.94 4.45
CA ASP A 25 2.04 4.24 5.05
C ASP A 25 1.92 4.18 6.59
N GLU A 26 2.18 5.29 7.26
CA GLU A 26 2.10 5.43 8.72
C GLU A 26 0.71 5.11 9.31
N THR A 27 -0.34 5.20 8.48
CA THR A 27 -1.72 4.86 8.87
C THR A 27 -2.06 3.39 8.65
N GLY A 28 -1.17 2.63 8.01
CA GLY A 28 -1.45 1.26 7.59
C GLY A 28 -2.60 1.16 6.59
N GLY A 29 -2.92 2.25 5.88
CA GLY A 29 -4.00 2.35 4.90
C GLY A 29 -5.39 2.51 5.53
N TYR A 30 -5.71 1.80 6.60
CA TYR A 30 -7.01 1.89 7.31
C TYR A 30 -6.88 1.68 8.83
N PHE A 31 -5.74 2.05 9.39
CA PHE A 31 -5.40 2.00 10.82
C PHE A 31 -5.30 0.58 11.42
N HIS A 32 -5.09 -0.44 10.56
CA HIS A 32 -4.87 -1.80 11.07
C HIS A 32 -3.50 -1.90 11.74
N PRO A 33 -3.42 -2.42 13.00
CA PRO A 33 -2.15 -2.49 13.75
C PRO A 33 -1.03 -3.21 13.00
N ASP A 34 -1.32 -4.35 12.34
CA ASP A 34 -0.32 -5.12 11.60
C ASP A 34 0.22 -4.34 10.39
N HIS A 35 -0.62 -3.54 9.71
CA HIS A 35 -0.18 -2.71 8.58
C HIS A 35 0.67 -1.54 9.05
N ILE A 36 0.31 -0.91 10.17
CA ILE A 36 1.12 0.11 10.84
C ILE A 36 2.46 -0.49 11.25
N PHE A 37 2.46 -1.71 11.80
CA PHE A 37 3.68 -2.40 12.17
C PHE A 37 4.57 -2.70 10.95
N CYS A 38 3.99 -3.12 9.82
CA CYS A 38 4.73 -3.28 8.57
C CYS A 38 5.45 -1.98 8.16
N TRP A 39 4.78 -0.82 8.24
CA TRP A 39 5.41 0.47 7.98
C TRP A 39 6.54 0.77 8.97
N ARG A 40 6.30 0.56 10.28
CA ARG A 40 7.25 0.84 11.35
C ARG A 40 8.55 0.04 11.23
N ILE A 41 8.49 -1.17 10.70
CA ILE A 41 9.70 -2.00 10.53
C ILE A 41 10.33 -1.83 9.14
N THR A 42 9.55 -1.69 8.08
CA THR A 42 10.09 -1.67 6.71
C THR A 42 10.71 -0.32 6.36
N THR A 43 10.11 0.80 6.81
CA THR A 43 10.65 2.13 6.50
C THR A 43 12.03 2.36 7.11
N PRO A 44 12.30 2.12 8.40
CA PRO A 44 13.65 2.23 8.93
C PRO A 44 14.59 1.17 8.35
N ALA A 45 14.12 -0.06 8.11
CA ALA A 45 14.94 -1.10 7.50
C ALA A 45 15.43 -0.75 6.09
N PHE A 46 14.61 -0.05 5.29
CA PHE A 46 15.00 0.44 3.97
C PHE A 46 16.24 1.33 4.01
N HIS A 47 16.32 2.22 4.99
CA HIS A 47 17.47 3.11 5.16
C HIS A 47 18.64 2.40 5.86
N ALA A 48 18.36 1.61 6.90
CA ALA A 48 19.37 0.87 7.64
C ALA A 48 20.10 -0.18 6.79
N ALA A 49 19.44 -0.74 5.77
CA ALA A 49 20.06 -1.72 4.88
C ALA A 49 21.25 -1.16 4.10
N ALA A 50 21.28 0.14 3.85
CA ALA A 50 22.38 0.83 3.17
C ALA A 50 23.54 1.21 4.10
N ASP A 51 23.27 1.34 5.38
CA ASP A 51 24.26 1.83 6.35
C ASP A 51 25.08 0.66 6.93
N PRO A 52 26.42 0.62 6.71
CA PRO A 52 27.27 -0.43 7.27
C PRO A 52 27.36 -0.40 8.81
N ALA A 53 27.08 0.74 9.43
CA ALA A 53 27.11 0.87 10.88
C ALA A 53 25.83 0.32 11.55
N GLN A 54 24.75 0.20 10.80
CA GLN A 54 23.51 -0.38 11.29
C GLN A 54 23.44 -1.86 10.96
N TYR A 55 23.12 -2.67 11.96
CA TYR A 55 23.05 -4.12 11.80
C TYR A 55 24.30 -4.73 11.15
N PRO A 56 25.52 -4.47 11.68
CA PRO A 56 26.78 -4.85 11.03
C PRO A 56 26.92 -6.37 10.84
N ASP A 57 26.34 -7.16 11.75
CA ASP A 57 26.43 -8.62 11.75
C ASP A 57 25.25 -9.29 11.02
N ILE A 58 24.39 -8.52 10.36
CA ILE A 58 23.19 -9.05 9.72
C ILE A 58 23.32 -9.06 8.19
N GLY A 59 23.35 -10.29 7.63
CA GLY A 59 23.24 -10.53 6.20
C GLY A 59 24.49 -10.15 5.40
N PRO A 60 24.35 -10.11 4.06
CA PRO A 60 25.42 -9.66 3.15
C PRO A 60 25.75 -8.18 3.28
N ALA A 61 26.70 -7.73 2.42
CA ALA A 61 27.10 -6.32 2.37
C ALA A 61 25.91 -5.35 2.24
N PRO A 62 26.04 -4.13 2.79
CA PRO A 62 25.02 -3.08 2.72
C PRO A 62 24.50 -2.86 1.29
N TYR A 63 23.22 -2.55 1.20
CA TYR A 63 22.54 -2.33 -0.07
C TYR A 63 21.45 -1.28 0.06
N GLN A 64 21.44 -0.28 -0.82
CA GLN A 64 20.39 0.74 -0.91
C GLN A 64 19.43 0.40 -2.04
N PRO A 65 18.16 0.03 -1.75
CA PRO A 65 17.15 0.00 -2.80
C PRO A 65 16.93 1.39 -3.39
N GLN A 66 16.58 1.45 -4.67
CA GLN A 66 16.48 2.72 -5.38
C GLN A 66 15.20 3.49 -5.06
N ARG A 67 14.11 2.78 -4.72
CA ARG A 67 12.81 3.40 -4.46
C ARG A 67 12.06 2.74 -3.30
N LEU A 68 11.36 3.60 -2.55
CA LEU A 68 10.40 3.18 -1.53
C LEU A 68 9.04 3.79 -1.86
N TYR A 69 8.01 2.95 -1.88
CA TYR A 69 6.63 3.37 -2.07
C TYR A 69 5.76 2.94 -0.90
N TYR A 70 4.78 3.79 -0.57
CA TYR A 70 3.70 3.44 0.34
C TYR A 70 2.41 3.23 -0.44
N THR A 71 1.67 2.17 -0.11
CA THR A 71 0.31 1.99 -0.63
C THR A 71 -0.55 3.16 -0.17
N ALA A 72 -1.32 3.75 -1.08
CA ALA A 72 -2.09 4.95 -0.79
C ALA A 72 -3.45 4.91 -1.50
N PHE A 73 -4.47 5.52 -0.88
CA PHE A 73 -5.78 5.68 -1.49
C PHE A 73 -6.05 7.16 -1.77
N PRO A 74 -6.52 7.54 -2.97
CA PRO A 74 -6.93 8.91 -3.25
C PRO A 74 -8.15 9.30 -2.40
N ASN A 75 -8.07 10.42 -1.67
CA ASN A 75 -9.16 10.88 -0.82
C ASN A 75 -10.44 11.25 -1.60
N THR A 76 -10.34 11.57 -2.89
CA THR A 76 -11.51 11.78 -3.75
C THR A 76 -12.38 10.53 -3.86
N TRP A 77 -11.77 9.36 -4.01
CA TRP A 77 -12.49 8.10 -4.01
C TRP A 77 -13.10 7.79 -2.66
N VAL A 78 -12.36 8.03 -1.59
CA VAL A 78 -12.84 7.84 -0.22
C VAL A 78 -14.06 8.72 0.04
N LYS A 79 -13.99 10.02 -0.30
CA LYS A 79 -15.12 10.95 -0.18
C LYS A 79 -16.33 10.51 -0.99
N PHE A 80 -16.13 10.03 -2.21
CA PHE A 80 -17.20 9.51 -3.05
C PHE A 80 -17.88 8.29 -2.39
N PHE A 81 -17.10 7.32 -1.92
CA PHE A 81 -17.65 6.13 -1.26
C PHE A 81 -18.33 6.46 0.06
N THR A 82 -17.78 7.35 0.88
CA THR A 82 -18.43 7.78 2.13
C THR A 82 -19.76 8.48 1.87
N LEU A 83 -19.85 9.32 0.83
CA LEU A 83 -21.11 9.92 0.40
C LEU A 83 -22.13 8.83 0.00
N LEU A 84 -21.71 7.88 -0.81
CA LEU A 84 -22.58 6.78 -1.26
C LEU A 84 -23.07 5.91 -0.09
N MET A 85 -22.22 5.64 0.89
CA MET A 85 -22.59 4.92 2.11
C MET A 85 -23.65 5.69 2.89
N ARG A 86 -23.47 7.00 3.10
CA ARG A 86 -24.45 7.86 3.78
C ARG A 86 -25.82 7.88 3.07
N LEU A 87 -25.81 7.99 1.75
CA LEU A 87 -27.04 7.94 0.93
C LEU A 87 -27.78 6.59 1.05
N ARG A 88 -27.08 5.52 1.43
CA ARG A 88 -27.65 4.19 1.70
C ARG A 88 -27.97 3.95 3.16
N GLY A 89 -27.91 4.96 4.02
CA GLY A 89 -28.16 4.84 5.45
C GLY A 89 -27.07 4.08 6.20
N GLN A 90 -25.89 3.92 5.60
CA GLN A 90 -24.75 3.27 6.25
C GLN A 90 -23.86 4.30 6.94
N ASP A 91 -23.31 3.95 8.11
CA ASP A 91 -22.38 4.79 8.83
C ASP A 91 -20.94 4.54 8.32
N PRO A 92 -20.30 5.50 7.63
CA PRO A 92 -18.95 5.35 7.12
C PRO A 92 -17.87 5.35 8.22
N THR A 93 -18.22 5.76 9.46
CA THR A 93 -17.28 5.75 10.59
C THR A 93 -17.18 4.37 11.25
N ARG A 94 -18.09 3.45 10.91
CA ARG A 94 -18.18 2.11 11.48
C ARG A 94 -18.30 1.05 10.40
N SER A 95 -17.28 0.95 9.59
CA SER A 95 -17.23 0.04 8.44
C SER A 95 -16.36 -1.19 8.71
N GLY A 96 -16.38 -2.13 7.76
CA GLY A 96 -15.67 -3.40 7.92
C GLY A 96 -16.50 -4.43 8.70
N ARG A 97 -15.98 -5.66 8.74
CA ARG A 97 -16.64 -6.78 9.42
C ARG A 97 -16.79 -6.54 10.93
N ASN A 98 -15.76 -5.92 11.52
CA ASN A 98 -15.68 -5.63 12.95
C ASN A 98 -16.23 -4.23 13.30
N LYS A 99 -16.66 -3.44 12.32
CA LYS A 99 -17.11 -2.04 12.47
C LYS A 99 -16.05 -1.13 13.11
N ASP A 100 -14.80 -1.39 12.83
CA ASP A 100 -13.60 -0.72 13.37
C ASP A 100 -12.89 0.19 12.34
N ILE A 101 -13.38 0.23 11.10
CA ILE A 101 -12.81 1.05 10.02
C ILE A 101 -13.60 2.36 9.89
N ASP A 102 -12.94 3.48 10.12
CA ASP A 102 -13.47 4.81 9.85
C ASP A 102 -13.03 5.30 8.45
N PHE A 103 -13.89 5.12 7.45
CA PHE A 103 -13.63 5.56 6.08
C PHE A 103 -13.43 7.07 5.95
N THR A 104 -13.97 7.88 6.87
CA THR A 104 -13.85 9.35 6.78
C THR A 104 -12.44 9.85 7.02
N ARG A 105 -11.60 9.02 7.65
CA ARG A 105 -10.20 9.33 7.98
C ARG A 105 -9.19 8.79 6.96
N LEU A 106 -9.67 8.05 5.96
CA LEU A 106 -8.80 7.41 4.98
C LEU A 106 -8.44 8.33 3.82
N GLY A 107 -7.36 7.95 3.16
CA GLY A 107 -6.95 8.51 1.89
C GLY A 107 -6.05 9.74 2.01
N LEU A 108 -5.25 9.90 0.97
CA LEU A 108 -4.32 11.04 0.80
C LEU A 108 -4.85 12.02 -0.25
N PRO A 109 -4.44 13.30 -0.17
CA PRO A 109 -4.67 14.26 -1.25
C PRO A 109 -4.16 13.72 -2.59
N ASN A 110 -4.89 13.98 -3.67
CA ASN A 110 -4.49 13.50 -5.00
C ASN A 110 -3.09 13.98 -5.42
N SER A 111 -2.61 15.11 -4.89
CA SER A 111 -1.25 15.61 -5.11
C SER A 111 -0.18 14.66 -4.57
N LYS A 112 -0.48 13.91 -3.51
CA LYS A 112 0.41 12.92 -2.89
C LYS A 112 0.34 11.52 -3.53
N ILE A 113 -0.57 11.29 -4.46
CA ILE A 113 -0.63 10.03 -5.21
C ILE A 113 0.35 10.14 -6.38
N HIS A 114 1.56 9.63 -6.20
CA HIS A 114 2.65 9.78 -7.15
C HIS A 114 2.67 8.70 -8.22
N ALA A 115 2.25 7.47 -7.90
CA ALA A 115 2.17 6.39 -8.88
C ALA A 115 0.75 5.83 -9.00
N ARG A 116 0.36 5.47 -10.25
CA ARG A 116 -0.92 4.84 -10.58
C ARG A 116 -0.68 3.69 -11.52
N ILE A 117 -0.71 2.48 -11.01
CA ILE A 117 -0.38 1.26 -11.75
C ILE A 117 -1.66 0.61 -12.25
N ASP A 118 -1.82 0.59 -13.55
CA ASP A 118 -2.97 -0.03 -14.22
C ASP A 118 -2.79 -1.55 -14.31
N TYR A 119 -3.70 -2.30 -13.67
CA TYR A 119 -3.66 -3.77 -13.69
C TYR A 119 -4.87 -4.39 -14.41
N ARG A 120 -5.53 -3.68 -15.31
CA ARG A 120 -6.71 -4.19 -16.04
C ARG A 120 -6.45 -5.51 -16.75
N GLN A 121 -5.29 -5.68 -17.35
CA GLN A 121 -4.88 -6.94 -17.99
C GLN A 121 -4.68 -8.09 -16.99
N TYR A 122 -4.35 -7.78 -15.72
CA TYR A 122 -4.15 -8.77 -14.66
C TYR A 122 -5.33 -8.87 -13.70
N TRP A 123 -6.48 -8.33 -14.08
CA TRP A 123 -7.68 -8.32 -13.23
C TRP A 123 -8.04 -9.70 -12.68
N ALA A 124 -8.08 -10.72 -13.53
CA ALA A 124 -8.42 -12.08 -13.13
C ALA A 124 -7.42 -12.68 -12.12
N VAL A 125 -6.14 -12.38 -12.31
CA VAL A 125 -5.07 -12.83 -11.40
C VAL A 125 -5.25 -12.17 -10.03
N LYS A 126 -5.51 -10.87 -10.01
CA LYS A 126 -5.72 -10.13 -8.76
C LYS A 126 -6.99 -10.57 -8.02
N GLU A 127 -8.07 -10.85 -8.74
CA GLU A 127 -9.29 -11.43 -8.16
C GLU A 127 -9.03 -12.81 -7.56
N ALA A 128 -8.32 -13.67 -8.27
CA ALA A 128 -7.96 -15.00 -7.76
C ALA A 128 -7.07 -14.92 -6.50
N ALA A 129 -6.09 -14.01 -6.49
CA ALA A 129 -5.25 -13.76 -5.32
C ALA A 129 -6.08 -13.22 -4.14
N SER A 130 -6.96 -12.24 -4.39
CA SER A 130 -7.86 -11.67 -3.38
C SER A 130 -8.78 -12.73 -2.77
N ALA A 131 -9.29 -13.67 -3.57
CA ALA A 131 -10.14 -14.74 -3.10
C ALA A 131 -9.46 -15.67 -2.08
N LYS A 132 -8.12 -15.77 -2.10
CA LYS A 132 -7.36 -16.54 -1.12
C LYS A 132 -7.33 -15.89 0.27
N HIS A 133 -7.61 -14.60 0.37
CA HIS A 133 -7.73 -13.85 1.63
C HIS A 133 -9.16 -13.87 2.19
N SER A 134 -9.79 -15.05 2.22
CA SER A 134 -11.19 -15.21 2.64
C SER A 134 -11.47 -14.74 4.08
N SER A 135 -10.50 -14.89 4.99
CA SER A 135 -10.61 -14.40 6.37
C SER A 135 -10.72 -12.88 6.46
N GLN A 136 -10.16 -12.16 5.49
CA GLN A 136 -10.19 -10.70 5.39
C GLN A 136 -11.30 -10.19 4.44
N GLY A 137 -12.28 -11.02 4.11
CA GLY A 137 -13.36 -10.66 3.20
C GLY A 137 -12.97 -10.71 1.72
N GLY A 138 -11.83 -11.31 1.40
CA GLY A 138 -11.38 -11.49 0.02
C GLY A 138 -12.35 -12.34 -0.81
N GLY A 139 -12.49 -12.00 -2.08
CA GLY A 139 -13.27 -12.77 -3.06
C GLY A 139 -14.77 -12.48 -3.11
N THR A 140 -15.35 -11.70 -2.21
CA THR A 140 -16.81 -11.63 -2.12
C THR A 140 -17.44 -10.30 -2.46
N SER A 141 -16.72 -9.21 -2.68
CA SER A 141 -17.38 -7.92 -2.57
C SER A 141 -16.84 -6.75 -3.35
N ARG A 142 -16.30 -6.95 -4.51
CA ARG A 142 -16.20 -5.74 -5.35
C ARG A 142 -17.49 -5.58 -6.10
N SER A 143 -18.37 -4.80 -5.47
CA SER A 143 -19.60 -4.30 -6.07
C SER A 143 -20.29 -5.24 -7.06
N ARG A 144 -21.00 -6.26 -6.57
CA ARG A 144 -21.98 -7.03 -7.38
C ARG A 144 -22.98 -6.12 -8.13
N MET A 145 -22.94 -4.81 -7.86
CA MET A 145 -23.83 -3.80 -8.43
C MET A 145 -23.34 -3.22 -9.77
N LEU A 146 -22.06 -3.41 -10.11
CA LEU A 146 -21.50 -2.88 -11.36
C LEU A 146 -21.05 -4.03 -12.27
N PRO A 147 -21.32 -3.94 -13.58
CA PRO A 147 -20.77 -4.90 -14.55
C PRO A 147 -19.23 -4.94 -14.45
N VAL A 148 -18.63 -6.12 -14.66
CA VAL A 148 -17.18 -6.34 -14.52
C VAL A 148 -16.37 -5.38 -15.40
N TRP A 149 -16.85 -5.09 -16.62
CA TRP A 149 -16.16 -4.16 -17.51
C TRP A 149 -16.04 -2.75 -16.90
N LEU A 150 -17.11 -2.28 -16.21
CA LEU A 150 -17.13 -0.97 -15.56
C LEU A 150 -16.26 -0.97 -14.31
N GLN A 151 -16.29 -2.07 -13.53
CA GLN A 151 -15.38 -2.23 -12.40
C GLN A 151 -13.92 -2.13 -12.84
N LYS A 152 -13.53 -2.80 -13.92
CA LYS A 152 -12.19 -2.72 -14.50
C LYS A 152 -11.78 -1.30 -14.88
N GLN A 153 -12.69 -0.52 -15.45
CA GLN A 153 -12.38 0.87 -15.82
C GLN A 153 -12.14 1.78 -14.62
N ILE A 154 -12.91 1.57 -13.55
CA ILE A 154 -12.91 2.47 -12.39
C ILE A 154 -11.89 2.03 -11.33
N MET A 155 -11.78 0.72 -11.08
CA MET A 155 -11.10 0.18 -9.89
C MET A 155 -9.78 -0.52 -10.20
N ALA A 156 -9.42 -0.76 -11.45
CA ALA A 156 -8.23 -1.54 -11.81
C ALA A 156 -6.94 -0.72 -11.78
N ARG A 157 -6.74 0.06 -10.72
CA ARG A 157 -5.53 0.83 -10.50
C ARG A 157 -5.10 0.74 -9.06
N ASP A 158 -3.85 0.32 -8.83
CA ASP A 158 -3.20 0.50 -7.55
C ASP A 158 -2.50 1.87 -7.51
N THR A 159 -2.53 2.50 -6.35
CA THR A 159 -2.03 3.85 -6.18
C THR A 159 -1.01 3.91 -5.03
N PHE A 160 0.04 4.70 -5.22
CA PHE A 160 1.16 4.77 -4.30
C PHE A 160 1.64 6.20 -4.09
N LEU A 161 2.16 6.46 -2.88
CA LEU A 161 2.98 7.60 -2.55
C LEU A 161 4.45 7.17 -2.68
N ARG A 162 5.27 7.92 -3.40
CA ARG A 162 6.71 7.70 -3.46
C ARG A 162 7.37 8.37 -2.27
N ALA A 163 7.94 7.56 -1.37
CA ALA A 163 8.59 8.02 -0.16
C ALA A 163 10.09 8.27 -0.37
N TYR A 164 10.73 7.48 -1.25
CA TYR A 164 12.15 7.64 -1.57
C TYR A 164 12.44 7.33 -3.05
N PRO A 165 13.32 8.11 -3.72
CA PRO A 165 13.64 9.47 -3.33
C PRO A 165 12.40 10.35 -3.37
N PRO A 166 12.31 11.38 -2.51
CA PRO A 166 11.13 12.23 -2.45
C PRO A 166 10.91 12.96 -3.76
N VAL A 167 9.65 13.17 -4.10
CA VAL A 167 9.22 13.89 -5.30
C VAL A 167 8.23 14.99 -4.94
N PRO A 168 8.11 16.06 -5.75
CA PRO A 168 7.17 17.13 -5.45
C PRO A 168 5.72 16.68 -5.57
N ASP A 169 4.84 17.40 -4.88
CA ASP A 169 3.41 17.24 -5.02
C ASP A 169 2.98 17.39 -6.48
N GLY A 170 2.09 16.50 -6.91
CA GLY A 170 1.65 16.48 -8.30
C GLY A 170 2.51 15.68 -9.27
N TYR A 171 3.67 15.18 -8.84
CA TYR A 171 4.46 14.21 -9.64
C TYR A 171 3.61 12.99 -10.01
N ARG A 172 3.85 12.43 -11.22
CA ARG A 172 3.08 11.28 -11.72
C ARG A 172 3.97 10.29 -12.44
N GLU A 173 3.75 9.01 -12.12
CA GLU A 173 4.35 7.88 -12.81
C GLU A 173 3.34 6.72 -12.92
N THR A 174 3.57 5.85 -13.89
CA THR A 174 2.70 4.71 -14.21
C THR A 174 3.42 3.36 -14.15
N ASP A 175 4.69 3.41 -13.75
CA ASP A 175 5.54 2.24 -13.57
C ASP A 175 6.45 2.48 -12.36
N LEU A 176 6.49 1.52 -11.42
CA LEU A 176 7.32 1.62 -10.21
C LEU A 176 8.80 1.33 -10.48
N ILE A 177 9.11 0.64 -11.58
CA ILE A 177 10.46 0.16 -11.90
C ILE A 177 11.07 0.85 -13.13
N ALA A 178 10.35 1.77 -13.78
CA ALA A 178 10.92 2.50 -14.93
C ALA A 178 12.15 3.31 -14.51
N GLY A 179 13.30 3.04 -15.13
CA GLY A 179 14.56 3.74 -14.86
C GLY A 179 15.26 3.35 -13.54
N VAL A 180 15.02 2.15 -13.03
CA VAL A 180 15.77 1.54 -11.91
C VAL A 180 16.56 0.34 -12.40
#